data_b2eb373f74ead8002e941f51edef1053
#
_entry.id   b2eb373f74ead8002e941f51edef1053
#
_cell.length_a   1.000
_cell.length_b   1.000
_cell.length_c   1.000
_cell.angle_alpha   90.00
_cell.angle_beta   90.00
_cell.angle_gamma   90.00
#
_symmetry.space_group_name_H-M   'P 1'
#
loop_
_entity.id
_entity.type
_entity.pdbx_description
1 polymer ?
#
loop_
_entity_poly.entity_id
_entity_poly.type
_entity_poly.pdbx_seq_one_letter_code
_entity_poly.pdbx_strand_id
1 'polypeptide(L)'
;MRTPRRHCRRIAVLAAGSIAATVVAGCSSGSKPSGGPLPDAKPLVEEATAQTKALKSAHMVLTVNGKIPGLSLKTLSGDLTTNPTAATGNVKLTLGGSDIDADFVVFDGILYATLTPNQWSDFGPAADIYDPAQVLNPDTGLANVLANFADAKAEGRDTINGQNTIRISGKVSAQAVNQIAPPFNATQPVPATVWIQETGDHQLAQAQLDRGSGNSVQMTLSKWGEKVQVTKPPVS
;
A
#
# COMPACT_ATOMS: atom_id res chain seq x y z
N MET A 1 -79.50 -15.80 17.98
CA MET A 1 -80.02 -16.51 19.19
C MET A 1 -79.00 -16.37 20.29
N ARG A 2 -79.38 -15.66 21.33
CA ARG A 2 -79.06 -15.81 22.77
C ARG A 2 -77.63 -15.73 23.25
N THR A 3 -77.26 -14.55 23.81
CA THR A 3 -76.42 -14.37 24.98
C THR A 3 -76.93 -15.17 26.18
N PRO A 4 -76.16 -15.47 27.26
CA PRO A 4 -76.05 -14.48 28.34
C PRO A 4 -74.73 -14.41 29.08
N ARG A 5 -74.39 -13.23 29.52
CA ARG A 5 -73.88 -12.67 30.75
C ARG A 5 -73.68 -13.57 31.98
N ARG A 6 -72.58 -13.35 32.76
CA ARG A 6 -72.53 -13.08 34.22
C ARG A 6 -71.05 -13.02 34.65
N HIS A 7 -70.58 -11.91 35.07
CA HIS A 7 -70.51 -11.27 36.39
C HIS A 7 -69.36 -11.74 37.31
N CYS A 8 -68.51 -10.75 37.61
CA CYS A 8 -67.94 -10.35 38.89
C CYS A 8 -66.87 -11.23 39.58
N ARG A 9 -65.68 -10.70 39.80
CA ARG A 9 -65.33 -10.14 41.13
C ARG A 9 -63.92 -9.49 41.10
N ARG A 10 -63.89 -8.30 41.66
CA ARG A 10 -62.74 -7.47 41.97
C ARG A 10 -61.89 -8.13 43.07
N ILE A 11 -60.59 -8.15 42.92
CA ILE A 11 -59.68 -8.05 44.03
C ILE A 11 -58.48 -7.18 43.54
N ALA A 12 -58.28 -6.04 44.17
CA ALA A 12 -57.15 -5.16 44.05
C ALA A 12 -56.06 -5.70 44.95
N VAL A 13 -54.88 -5.85 44.41
CA VAL A 13 -53.65 -5.93 45.20
C VAL A 13 -52.64 -4.98 44.57
N LEU A 14 -52.33 -3.92 45.28
CA LEU A 14 -51.17 -3.00 45.04
C LEU A 14 -49.89 -3.77 45.32
N ALA A 15 -49.00 -3.82 44.34
CA ALA A 15 -47.59 -4.08 44.59
C ALA A 15 -46.76 -3.12 43.72
N ALA A 16 -46.11 -2.21 44.39
CA ALA A 16 -45.10 -1.35 43.81
C ALA A 16 -43.91 -2.21 43.36
N GLY A 17 -43.52 -2.10 42.12
CA GLY A 17 -42.37 -2.82 41.52
C GLY A 17 -41.69 -1.94 40.51
N SER A 18 -40.50 -1.52 40.86
CA SER A 18 -39.51 -0.64 40.22
C SER A 18 -39.35 -0.87 38.74
N ILE A 19 -39.50 0.19 37.94
CA ILE A 19 -39.14 0.22 36.53
C ILE A 19 -37.62 0.32 36.46
N ALA A 20 -36.91 -0.79 36.20
CA ALA A 20 -35.54 -0.79 35.81
C ALA A 20 -35.45 -0.43 34.31
N ALA A 21 -35.16 0.81 34.00
CA ALA A 21 -34.81 1.24 32.66
C ALA A 21 -33.44 0.65 32.29
N THR A 22 -33.41 -0.45 31.55
CA THR A 22 -32.22 -0.96 30.91
C THR A 22 -31.86 -0.04 29.75
N VAL A 23 -30.95 0.89 29.98
CA VAL A 23 -30.26 1.64 28.92
C VAL A 23 -29.38 0.65 28.18
N VAL A 24 -29.85 0.16 27.02
CA VAL A 24 -28.98 -0.53 26.06
C VAL A 24 -28.05 0.53 25.45
N ALA A 25 -26.92 0.76 26.11
CA ALA A 25 -25.80 1.47 25.48
C ALA A 25 -25.31 0.62 24.33
N GLY A 26 -25.74 0.95 23.12
CA GLY A 26 -25.20 0.43 21.88
C GLY A 26 -23.74 0.88 21.77
N CYS A 27 -22.82 0.05 22.22
CA CYS A 27 -21.42 0.20 21.89
C CYS A 27 -21.24 -0.08 20.39
N SER A 28 -21.27 0.97 19.58
CA SER A 28 -20.60 0.93 18.28
C SER A 28 -19.10 0.93 18.55
N SER A 29 -18.56 -0.25 18.77
CA SER A 29 -17.12 -0.46 18.91
C SER A 29 -16.45 -0.33 17.53
N GLY A 30 -16.27 0.90 17.06
CA GLY A 30 -15.15 1.22 16.22
C GLY A 30 -13.89 1.03 17.08
N SER A 31 -13.23 -0.10 16.96
CA SER A 31 -11.99 -0.39 17.65
C SER A 31 -10.93 0.63 17.20
N LYS A 32 -10.79 1.73 17.95
CA LYS A 32 -9.56 2.51 17.89
C LYS A 32 -8.45 1.57 18.32
N PRO A 33 -7.32 1.49 17.60
CA PRO A 33 -6.16 0.77 18.08
C PRO A 33 -5.73 1.40 19.41
N SER A 34 -6.01 0.72 20.53
CA SER A 34 -5.56 1.11 21.86
C SER A 34 -4.13 0.63 22.02
N GLY A 35 -3.18 1.28 21.33
CA GLY A 35 -1.77 1.06 21.52
C GLY A 35 -1.23 2.07 22.55
N GLY A 36 -0.26 1.65 23.37
CA GLY A 36 0.56 2.52 24.20
C GLY A 36 1.24 3.65 23.40
N PRO A 37 2.24 4.36 23.95
CA PRO A 37 2.98 5.38 23.24
C PRO A 37 3.55 4.85 21.92
N LEU A 38 3.65 5.71 20.91
CA LEU A 38 4.25 5.33 19.63
C LEU A 38 5.75 5.03 19.81
N PRO A 39 6.31 4.05 19.10
CA PRO A 39 7.75 3.79 19.13
C PRO A 39 8.53 4.94 18.51
N ASP A 40 9.83 5.00 18.80
CA ASP A 40 10.73 5.94 18.15
C ASP A 40 10.80 5.64 16.64
N ALA A 41 10.57 6.68 15.84
CA ALA A 41 10.50 6.54 14.38
C ALA A 41 11.86 6.18 13.75
N LYS A 42 12.95 6.77 14.25
CA LYS A 42 14.28 6.59 13.63
C LYS A 42 14.78 5.15 13.68
N PRO A 43 14.82 4.45 14.83
CA PRO A 43 15.22 3.05 14.87
C PRO A 43 14.33 2.17 13.96
N LEU A 44 13.02 2.43 13.95
CA LEU A 44 12.08 1.66 13.13
C LEU A 44 12.34 1.82 11.62
N VAL A 45 12.68 3.03 11.17
CA VAL A 45 13.10 3.28 9.78
C VAL A 45 14.42 2.59 9.46
N GLU A 46 15.39 2.60 10.40
CA GLU A 46 16.69 1.92 10.22
C GLU A 46 16.51 0.40 10.09
N GLU A 47 15.67 -0.22 10.93
CA GLU A 47 15.33 -1.64 10.85
C GLU A 47 14.61 -1.98 9.54
N ALA A 48 13.60 -1.20 9.17
CA ALA A 48 12.90 -1.37 7.89
C ALA A 48 13.83 -1.22 6.68
N THR A 49 14.83 -0.33 6.76
CA THR A 49 15.86 -0.17 5.73
C THR A 49 16.66 -1.46 5.56
N ALA A 50 17.10 -2.06 6.67
CA ALA A 50 17.86 -3.31 6.63
C ALA A 50 17.03 -4.47 6.06
N GLN A 51 15.77 -4.60 6.47
CA GLN A 51 14.85 -5.62 5.96
C GLN A 51 14.57 -5.43 4.47
N THR A 52 14.29 -4.20 4.04
CA THR A 52 14.04 -3.88 2.63
C THR A 52 15.28 -4.15 1.77
N LYS A 53 16.48 -3.87 2.28
CA LYS A 53 17.74 -4.18 1.60
C LYS A 53 17.98 -5.67 1.41
N ALA A 54 17.54 -6.49 2.36
CA ALA A 54 17.66 -7.95 2.32
C ALA A 54 16.58 -8.63 1.47
N LEU A 55 15.53 -7.89 1.09
CA LEU A 55 14.36 -8.44 0.42
C LEU A 55 14.69 -8.97 -0.97
N LYS A 56 14.24 -10.20 -1.26
CA LYS A 56 14.50 -10.87 -2.54
C LYS A 56 13.30 -10.89 -3.47
N SER A 57 12.10 -10.75 -2.91
CA SER A 57 10.86 -10.74 -3.67
C SER A 57 9.75 -10.07 -2.87
N ALA A 58 8.79 -9.49 -3.57
CA ALA A 58 7.57 -8.94 -2.98
C ALA A 58 6.47 -8.83 -4.04
N HIS A 59 5.24 -8.79 -3.60
CA HIS A 59 4.14 -8.24 -4.38
C HIS A 59 4.08 -6.73 -4.15
N MET A 60 3.99 -5.95 -5.24
CA MET A 60 3.92 -4.50 -5.21
C MET A 60 2.65 -4.00 -5.86
N VAL A 61 2.02 -3.01 -5.23
CA VAL A 61 0.98 -2.18 -5.87
C VAL A 61 1.45 -0.74 -5.83
N LEU A 62 1.60 -0.12 -7.00
CA LEU A 62 1.92 1.28 -7.15
C LEU A 62 0.70 2.03 -7.65
N THR A 63 0.41 3.18 -7.06
CA THR A 63 -0.69 4.07 -7.45
C THR A 63 -0.17 5.50 -7.59
N VAL A 64 -0.51 6.15 -8.69
CA VAL A 64 -0.24 7.57 -8.91
C VAL A 64 -1.51 8.34 -8.69
N ASN A 65 -1.51 9.22 -7.69
CA ASN A 65 -2.61 10.14 -7.42
C ASN A 65 -2.34 11.49 -8.08
N GLY A 66 -3.36 12.05 -8.69
CA GLY A 66 -3.25 13.30 -9.42
C GLY A 66 -2.49 13.17 -10.74
N LYS A 67 -1.70 14.18 -11.10
CA LYS A 67 -0.97 14.23 -12.37
C LYS A 67 0.50 14.59 -12.14
N ILE A 68 1.38 13.68 -12.49
CA ILE A 68 2.83 13.88 -12.44
C ILE A 68 3.34 14.03 -13.88
N PRO A 69 3.87 15.19 -14.29
CA PRO A 69 4.40 15.38 -15.64
C PRO A 69 5.48 14.34 -15.97
N GLY A 70 5.37 13.76 -17.16
CA GLY A 70 6.30 12.71 -17.60
C GLY A 70 5.97 11.30 -17.09
N LEU A 71 4.95 11.13 -16.25
CA LEU A 71 4.52 9.83 -15.75
C LEU A 71 3.12 9.52 -16.28
N SER A 72 3.04 8.62 -17.26
CA SER A 72 1.76 8.13 -17.83
C SER A 72 1.13 7.01 -17.02
N LEU A 73 1.84 6.47 -16.03
CA LEU A 73 1.39 5.40 -15.15
C LEU A 73 0.29 5.87 -14.22
N LYS A 74 -0.78 5.11 -14.08
CA LYS A 74 -1.83 5.28 -13.06
C LYS A 74 -1.71 4.28 -11.94
N THR A 75 -1.65 3.00 -12.31
CA THR A 75 -1.48 1.90 -11.37
C THR A 75 -0.58 0.85 -11.97
N LEU A 76 0.17 0.16 -11.12
CA LEU A 76 0.90 -1.05 -11.46
C LEU A 76 0.71 -2.04 -10.30
N SER A 77 0.42 -3.29 -10.62
CA SER A 77 0.36 -4.36 -9.62
C SER A 77 1.14 -5.55 -10.14
N GLY A 78 2.07 -6.07 -9.37
CA GLY A 78 2.90 -7.18 -9.84
C GLY A 78 3.81 -7.79 -8.79
N ASP A 79 4.34 -8.94 -9.15
CA ASP A 79 5.31 -9.67 -8.35
C ASP A 79 6.72 -9.38 -8.87
N LEU A 80 7.61 -9.07 -7.95
CA LEU A 80 8.99 -8.68 -8.20
C LEU A 80 9.93 -9.70 -7.59
N THR A 81 11.08 -9.95 -8.25
CA THR A 81 12.16 -10.76 -7.71
C THR A 81 13.52 -10.19 -8.10
N THR A 82 14.52 -10.35 -7.24
CA THR A 82 15.92 -9.91 -7.49
C THR A 82 16.84 -11.07 -7.87
N ASN A 83 16.35 -12.32 -7.83
CA ASN A 83 17.18 -13.50 -8.16
C ASN A 83 16.35 -14.60 -8.86
N PRO A 84 16.36 -14.64 -10.21
CA PRO A 84 16.91 -13.61 -11.13
C PRO A 84 16.09 -12.32 -11.05
N THR A 85 16.68 -11.18 -11.47
CA THR A 85 15.95 -9.91 -11.56
C THR A 85 14.86 -10.02 -12.62
N ALA A 86 13.61 -9.97 -12.17
CA ALA A 86 12.44 -10.11 -13.02
C ALA A 86 11.19 -9.53 -12.36
N ALA A 87 10.17 -9.25 -13.16
CA ALA A 87 8.86 -8.79 -12.69
C ALA A 87 7.75 -9.29 -13.61
N THR A 88 6.55 -9.44 -13.05
CA THR A 88 5.34 -9.74 -13.83
C THR A 88 4.12 -9.12 -13.16
N GLY A 89 3.15 -8.71 -13.96
CA GLY A 89 1.94 -8.11 -13.40
C GLY A 89 1.10 -7.41 -14.45
N ASN A 90 0.32 -6.45 -13.98
CA ASN A 90 -0.53 -5.60 -14.82
C ASN A 90 -0.28 -4.12 -14.54
N VAL A 91 -0.56 -3.30 -15.53
CA VAL A 91 -0.35 -1.86 -15.48
C VAL A 91 -1.53 -1.15 -16.14
N LYS A 92 -1.93 -0.02 -15.57
CA LYS A 92 -2.83 0.94 -16.20
C LYS A 92 -2.06 2.20 -16.55
N LEU A 93 -2.08 2.57 -17.82
CA LEU A 93 -1.39 3.73 -18.39
C LEU A 93 -2.41 4.68 -19.02
N THR A 94 -2.07 5.98 -19.09
CA THR A 94 -2.78 6.94 -19.94
C THR A 94 -1.92 7.26 -21.15
N LEU A 95 -2.34 6.83 -22.33
CA LEU A 95 -1.67 7.08 -23.61
C LEU A 95 -2.62 7.81 -24.55
N GLY A 96 -2.19 8.94 -25.11
CA GLY A 96 -3.02 9.73 -26.03
C GLY A 96 -4.36 10.21 -25.45
N GLY A 97 -4.45 10.35 -24.11
CA GLY A 97 -5.67 10.75 -23.41
C GLY A 97 -6.63 9.58 -23.08
N SER A 98 -6.32 8.36 -23.46
CA SER A 98 -7.10 7.15 -23.16
C SER A 98 -6.37 6.26 -22.15
N ASP A 99 -7.14 5.62 -21.27
CA ASP A 99 -6.61 4.64 -20.34
C ASP A 99 -6.46 3.29 -21.03
N ILE A 100 -5.32 2.67 -20.88
CA ILE A 100 -4.98 1.36 -21.41
C ILE A 100 -4.57 0.46 -20.24
N ASP A 101 -5.18 -0.73 -20.18
CA ASP A 101 -4.76 -1.80 -19.29
C ASP A 101 -3.87 -2.75 -20.07
N ALA A 102 -2.73 -3.14 -19.51
CA ALA A 102 -1.79 -4.07 -20.14
C ALA A 102 -1.18 -5.01 -19.09
N ASP A 103 -0.92 -6.24 -19.49
CA ASP A 103 -0.05 -7.12 -18.74
C ASP A 103 1.40 -6.83 -19.11
N PHE A 104 2.33 -7.03 -18.17
CA PHE A 104 3.75 -6.87 -18.42
C PHE A 104 4.57 -8.01 -17.82
N VAL A 105 5.70 -8.27 -18.43
CA VAL A 105 6.76 -9.14 -17.93
C VAL A 105 8.09 -8.46 -18.17
N VAL A 106 8.94 -8.41 -17.14
CA VAL A 106 10.36 -8.12 -17.30
C VAL A 106 11.12 -9.43 -17.09
N PHE A 107 11.83 -9.88 -18.12
CA PHE A 107 12.59 -11.11 -18.11
C PHE A 107 13.92 -10.90 -18.85
N ASP A 108 15.04 -11.27 -18.22
CA ASP A 108 16.39 -11.01 -18.71
C ASP A 108 16.64 -9.55 -19.12
N GLY A 109 16.09 -8.61 -18.36
CA GLY A 109 16.20 -7.17 -18.61
C GLY A 109 15.37 -6.62 -19.75
N ILE A 110 14.56 -7.45 -20.43
CA ILE A 110 13.67 -7.05 -21.53
C ILE A 110 12.24 -6.90 -21.00
N LEU A 111 11.57 -5.81 -21.39
CA LEU A 111 10.17 -5.55 -21.12
C LEU A 111 9.30 -6.14 -22.23
N TYR A 112 8.37 -6.98 -21.86
CA TYR A 112 7.29 -7.47 -22.71
C TYR A 112 5.97 -6.94 -22.19
N ALA A 113 5.04 -6.57 -23.07
CA ALA A 113 3.71 -6.11 -22.65
C ALA A 113 2.63 -6.42 -23.71
N THR A 114 1.36 -6.42 -23.24
CA THR A 114 0.16 -6.67 -24.07
C THR A 114 -0.63 -5.38 -24.31
N LEU A 115 -0.08 -4.42 -25.10
CA LEU A 115 -0.85 -3.21 -25.47
C LEU A 115 -2.02 -3.52 -26.42
N THR A 116 -1.96 -4.64 -27.11
CA THR A 116 -3.08 -5.23 -27.84
C THR A 116 -3.52 -6.50 -27.12
N PRO A 117 -4.82 -6.70 -26.85
CA PRO A 117 -5.30 -7.85 -26.09
C PRO A 117 -4.75 -9.19 -26.61
N ASN A 118 -4.19 -9.99 -25.70
CA ASN A 118 -3.62 -11.31 -25.98
C ASN A 118 -2.41 -11.35 -26.93
N GLN A 119 -1.79 -10.21 -27.21
CA GLN A 119 -0.59 -10.14 -28.06
C GLN A 119 0.58 -9.57 -27.27
N TRP A 120 1.56 -10.42 -26.97
CA TRP A 120 2.80 -10.02 -26.35
C TRP A 120 3.76 -9.39 -27.37
N SER A 121 4.27 -8.23 -27.07
CA SER A 121 5.28 -7.53 -27.86
C SER A 121 6.52 -7.28 -27.02
N ASP A 122 7.68 -7.32 -27.68
CA ASP A 122 8.97 -6.95 -27.12
C ASP A 122 9.15 -5.43 -27.25
N PHE A 123 9.38 -4.77 -26.12
CA PHE A 123 9.59 -3.33 -26.03
C PHE A 123 11.06 -2.95 -25.83
N GLY A 124 11.97 -3.94 -25.85
CA GLY A 124 13.40 -3.72 -25.64
C GLY A 124 13.78 -3.65 -24.15
N PRO A 125 14.94 -3.05 -23.84
CA PRO A 125 15.45 -2.99 -22.49
C PRO A 125 14.48 -2.28 -21.53
N ALA A 126 14.11 -2.96 -20.43
CA ALA A 126 13.22 -2.40 -19.43
C ALA A 126 13.79 -1.10 -18.82
N ALA A 127 15.10 -1.00 -18.69
CA ALA A 127 15.80 0.16 -18.17
C ALA A 127 15.57 1.45 -18.99
N ASP A 128 15.28 1.32 -20.29
CA ASP A 128 15.02 2.47 -21.17
C ASP A 128 13.59 3.03 -21.03
N ILE A 129 12.70 2.26 -20.41
CA ILE A 129 11.29 2.62 -20.23
C ILE A 129 10.98 2.76 -18.72
N TYR A 130 10.88 1.66 -18.03
CA TYR A 130 10.74 1.52 -16.59
C TYR A 130 10.92 0.04 -16.20
N ASP A 131 11.84 -0.22 -15.29
CA ASP A 131 12.05 -1.57 -14.75
C ASP A 131 11.49 -1.67 -13.32
N PRO A 132 10.29 -2.25 -13.12
CA PRO A 132 9.71 -2.41 -11.78
C PRO A 132 10.57 -3.25 -10.84
N ALA A 133 11.38 -4.17 -11.36
CA ALA A 133 12.25 -5.01 -10.54
C ALA A 133 13.34 -4.18 -9.82
N GLN A 134 13.69 -3.01 -10.34
CA GLN A 134 14.64 -2.09 -9.70
C GLN A 134 14.12 -1.50 -8.38
N VAL A 135 12.83 -1.56 -8.11
CA VAL A 135 12.24 -1.13 -6.83
C VAL A 135 12.86 -1.89 -5.65
N LEU A 136 13.21 -3.16 -5.84
CA LEU A 136 13.89 -4.00 -4.83
C LEU A 136 15.42 -3.94 -4.92
N ASN A 137 16.00 -3.12 -5.79
CA ASN A 137 17.46 -2.94 -5.85
C ASN A 137 17.95 -2.38 -4.50
N PRO A 138 18.93 -3.04 -3.84
CA PRO A 138 19.37 -2.64 -2.50
C PRO A 138 20.03 -1.26 -2.42
N ASP A 139 20.57 -0.76 -3.55
CA ASP A 139 21.36 0.47 -3.58
C ASP A 139 20.63 1.66 -4.22
N THR A 140 19.62 1.42 -5.04
CA THR A 140 18.87 2.47 -5.76
C THR A 140 17.37 2.42 -5.57
N GLY A 141 16.84 1.33 -5.00
CA GLY A 141 15.42 1.10 -4.79
C GLY A 141 14.88 1.64 -3.46
N LEU A 142 13.85 0.98 -2.94
CA LEU A 142 13.18 1.41 -1.69
C LEU A 142 14.09 1.43 -0.47
N ALA A 143 15.07 0.53 -0.38
CA ALA A 143 16.05 0.55 0.70
C ALA A 143 16.86 1.86 0.71
N ASN A 144 17.23 2.36 -0.46
CA ASN A 144 17.91 3.65 -0.59
C ASN A 144 16.98 4.83 -0.23
N VAL A 145 15.70 4.75 -0.58
CA VAL A 145 14.69 5.76 -0.16
C VAL A 145 14.62 5.82 1.36
N LEU A 146 14.53 4.68 2.05
CA LEU A 146 14.50 4.62 3.52
C LEU A 146 15.82 5.07 4.16
N ALA A 147 16.97 4.70 3.59
CA ALA A 147 18.28 5.14 4.08
C ALA A 147 18.49 6.67 3.99
N ASN A 148 17.78 7.32 3.07
CA ASN A 148 17.78 8.77 2.87
C ASN A 148 16.54 9.47 3.43
N PHE A 149 15.84 8.82 4.37
CA PHE A 149 14.65 9.35 5.05
C PHE A 149 15.07 10.17 6.27
N ALA A 150 14.81 11.46 6.24
CA ALA A 150 15.17 12.41 7.29
C ALA A 150 13.92 12.94 8.01
N ASP A 151 14.14 13.56 9.18
CA ASP A 151 13.08 14.17 10.00
C ASP A 151 11.97 13.19 10.38
N ALA A 152 12.31 11.91 10.59
CA ALA A 152 11.36 10.82 10.86
C ALA A 152 10.56 11.10 12.14
N LYS A 153 9.23 11.07 12.04
CA LYS A 153 8.31 11.28 13.15
C LYS A 153 7.15 10.31 13.09
N ALA A 154 6.96 9.52 14.14
CA ALA A 154 5.81 8.64 14.29
C ALA A 154 4.53 9.46 14.50
N GLU A 155 3.54 9.28 13.63
CA GLU A 155 2.29 10.06 13.62
C GLU A 155 1.09 9.26 14.15
N GLY A 156 1.13 7.93 14.05
CA GLY A 156 0.00 7.10 14.46
C GLY A 156 0.15 5.64 14.04
N ARG A 157 -0.91 4.89 14.30
CA ARG A 157 -1.06 3.49 13.90
C ARG A 157 -2.11 3.36 12.83
N ASP A 158 -1.81 2.60 11.79
CA ASP A 158 -2.72 2.28 10.71
C ASP A 158 -2.69 0.78 10.42
N THR A 159 -3.67 0.29 9.68
CA THR A 159 -3.67 -1.09 9.18
C THR A 159 -3.55 -1.06 7.66
N ILE A 160 -2.47 -1.65 7.14
CA ILE A 160 -2.20 -1.78 5.70
C ILE A 160 -2.26 -3.25 5.32
N ASN A 161 -3.18 -3.64 4.44
CA ASN A 161 -3.38 -5.04 4.02
C ASN A 161 -3.48 -6.03 5.20
N GLY A 162 -4.16 -5.63 6.30
CA GLY A 162 -4.31 -6.46 7.50
C GLY A 162 -3.09 -6.45 8.45
N GLN A 163 -2.02 -5.74 8.11
CA GLN A 163 -0.84 -5.58 8.96
C GLN A 163 -0.95 -4.32 9.81
N ASN A 164 -0.72 -4.44 11.12
CA ASN A 164 -0.60 -3.27 11.99
C ASN A 164 0.72 -2.56 11.72
N THR A 165 0.64 -1.29 11.42
CA THR A 165 1.79 -0.47 11.03
C THR A 165 1.87 0.81 11.84
N ILE A 166 3.08 1.34 11.96
CA ILE A 166 3.34 2.70 12.42
C ILE A 166 3.47 3.59 11.18
N ARG A 167 2.65 4.64 11.14
CA ARG A 167 2.77 5.70 10.13
C ARG A 167 3.83 6.69 10.57
N ILE A 168 4.82 6.90 9.73
CA ILE A 168 5.96 7.79 9.98
C ILE A 168 6.04 8.81 8.85
N SER A 169 5.97 10.10 9.20
CA SER A 169 6.22 11.21 8.28
C SER A 169 7.68 11.62 8.29
N GLY A 170 8.15 12.21 7.18
CA GLY A 170 9.50 12.71 7.04
C GLY A 170 9.76 13.27 5.63
N LYS A 171 11.03 13.26 5.23
CA LYS A 171 11.47 13.73 3.91
C LYS A 171 12.51 12.79 3.33
N VAL A 172 12.48 12.58 2.03
CA VAL A 172 13.49 11.81 1.29
C VAL A 172 14.32 12.76 0.44
N SER A 173 15.62 12.56 0.39
CA SER A 173 16.51 13.38 -0.44
C SER A 173 16.08 13.37 -1.91
N ALA A 174 16.23 14.50 -2.60
CA ALA A 174 15.91 14.62 -4.02
C ALA A 174 16.65 13.56 -4.87
N GLN A 175 17.91 13.27 -4.52
CA GLN A 175 18.70 12.26 -5.22
C GLN A 175 18.07 10.87 -5.12
N ALA A 176 17.69 10.41 -3.93
CA ALA A 176 17.08 9.09 -3.74
C ALA A 176 15.71 8.98 -4.43
N VAL A 177 14.91 10.06 -4.39
CA VAL A 177 13.63 10.13 -5.12
C VAL A 177 13.84 10.01 -6.62
N ASN A 178 14.79 10.75 -7.19
CA ASN A 178 15.06 10.74 -8.64
C ASN A 178 15.66 9.42 -9.12
N GLN A 179 16.32 8.65 -8.26
CA GLN A 179 16.80 7.31 -8.59
C GLN A 179 15.65 6.30 -8.74
N ILE A 180 14.68 6.31 -7.85
CA ILE A 180 13.56 5.36 -7.89
C ILE A 180 12.41 5.83 -8.80
N ALA A 181 12.23 7.13 -8.94
CA ALA A 181 11.16 7.77 -9.71
C ALA A 181 11.69 8.99 -10.50
N PRO A 182 12.49 8.79 -11.57
CA PRO A 182 13.07 9.88 -12.36
C PRO A 182 12.07 10.95 -12.81
N PRO A 183 10.80 10.63 -13.17
CA PRO A 183 9.82 11.65 -13.57
C PRO A 183 9.44 12.64 -12.45
N PHE A 184 9.79 12.36 -11.20
CA PHE A 184 9.60 13.33 -10.11
C PHE A 184 10.41 14.59 -10.35
N ASN A 185 11.61 14.46 -10.92
CA ASN A 185 12.54 15.57 -11.20
C ASN A 185 12.67 16.50 -9.98
N ALA A 186 12.89 15.89 -8.81
CA ALA A 186 12.97 16.58 -7.54
C ALA A 186 14.25 17.42 -7.46
N THR A 187 14.13 18.68 -7.03
CA THR A 187 15.27 19.58 -6.79
C THR A 187 15.48 19.87 -5.30
N GLN A 188 14.54 19.44 -4.47
CA GLN A 188 14.50 19.62 -3.02
C GLN A 188 14.09 18.29 -2.36
N PRO A 189 14.39 18.07 -1.09
CA PRO A 189 13.86 16.91 -0.37
C PRO A 189 12.33 16.85 -0.47
N VAL A 190 11.82 15.66 -0.79
CA VAL A 190 10.40 15.40 -1.03
C VAL A 190 9.75 14.94 0.26
N PRO A 191 8.63 15.52 0.69
CA PRO A 191 7.83 15.00 1.80
C PRO A 191 7.41 13.56 1.51
N ALA A 192 7.54 12.71 2.52
CA ALA A 192 7.24 11.30 2.39
C ALA A 192 6.58 10.76 3.66
N THR A 193 5.77 9.74 3.49
CA THR A 193 5.18 8.97 4.58
C THR A 193 5.46 7.49 4.34
N VAL A 194 5.91 6.79 5.38
CA VAL A 194 6.12 5.35 5.33
C VAL A 194 5.28 4.66 6.41
N TRP A 195 4.81 3.46 6.11
CA TRP A 195 4.10 2.58 7.02
C TRP A 195 4.93 1.33 7.22
N ILE A 196 5.42 1.14 8.42
CA ILE A 196 6.31 0.04 8.80
C ILE A 196 5.57 -0.86 9.78
N GLN A 197 5.67 -2.18 9.63
CA GLN A 197 5.07 -3.12 10.56
C GLN A 197 5.48 -2.79 11.99
N GLU A 198 4.50 -2.71 12.90
CA GLU A 198 4.73 -2.39 14.32
C GLU A 198 5.45 -3.53 15.05
N THR A 199 5.26 -4.76 14.60
CA THR A 199 5.80 -5.98 15.21
C THR A 199 6.36 -6.93 14.15
N GLY A 200 7.18 -7.89 14.57
CA GLY A 200 7.81 -8.85 13.67
C GLY A 200 9.07 -8.29 13.01
N ASP A 201 9.22 -8.49 11.72
CA ASP A 201 10.44 -8.12 10.98
C ASP A 201 10.50 -6.64 10.58
N HIS A 202 9.54 -5.82 11.02
CA HIS A 202 9.44 -4.39 10.67
C HIS A 202 9.53 -4.12 9.15
N GLN A 203 8.84 -4.94 8.37
CA GLN A 203 8.79 -4.78 6.91
C GLN A 203 8.12 -3.45 6.54
N LEU A 204 8.64 -2.83 5.49
CA LEU A 204 7.96 -1.70 4.87
C LEU A 204 6.67 -2.19 4.21
N ALA A 205 5.52 -1.77 4.72
CA ALA A 205 4.22 -2.13 4.16
C ALA A 205 3.77 -1.14 3.08
N GLN A 206 4.08 0.16 3.24
CA GLN A 206 3.71 1.20 2.28
C GLN A 206 4.67 2.38 2.36
N ALA A 207 4.91 3.01 1.22
CA ALA A 207 5.61 4.29 1.09
C ALA A 207 4.81 5.24 0.20
N GLN A 208 4.77 6.51 0.54
CA GLN A 208 4.19 7.56 -0.27
C GLN A 208 5.16 8.72 -0.41
N LEU A 209 5.36 9.19 -1.63
CA LEU A 209 6.09 10.40 -1.97
C LEU A 209 5.08 11.47 -2.39
N ASP A 210 5.11 12.63 -1.74
CA ASP A 210 4.19 13.75 -2.00
C ASP A 210 4.88 14.81 -2.83
N ARG A 211 4.33 15.07 -4.02
CA ARG A 211 4.82 16.13 -4.92
C ARG A 211 4.13 17.48 -4.69
N GLY A 212 3.17 17.52 -3.79
CA GLY A 212 2.33 18.70 -3.53
C GLY A 212 1.12 18.79 -4.44
N SER A 213 0.21 19.68 -4.07
CA SER A 213 -1.03 19.95 -4.81
C SER A 213 -1.91 18.70 -5.05
N GLY A 214 -1.87 17.74 -4.13
CA GLY A 214 -2.64 16.49 -4.24
C GLY A 214 -2.02 15.45 -5.18
N ASN A 215 -0.79 15.68 -5.66
CA ASN A 215 -0.08 14.73 -6.52
C ASN A 215 0.86 13.87 -5.68
N SER A 216 0.75 12.56 -5.78
CA SER A 216 1.62 11.64 -5.03
C SER A 216 1.81 10.32 -5.77
N VAL A 217 2.89 9.61 -5.42
CA VAL A 217 3.08 8.21 -5.77
C VAL A 217 3.05 7.41 -4.47
N GLN A 218 2.20 6.42 -4.42
CA GLN A 218 2.09 5.48 -3.31
C GLN A 218 2.48 4.09 -3.79
N MET A 219 3.25 3.40 -2.99
CA MET A 219 3.69 2.03 -3.24
C MET A 219 3.41 1.18 -2.01
N THR A 220 2.68 0.10 -2.18
CA THR A 220 2.34 -0.85 -1.12
C THR A 220 3.01 -2.17 -1.40
N LEU A 221 3.67 -2.74 -0.41
CA LEU A 221 4.33 -4.04 -0.48
C LEU A 221 3.58 -5.08 0.34
N SER A 222 3.60 -6.31 -0.14
CA SER A 222 3.07 -7.48 0.55
C SER A 222 3.79 -8.74 0.07
N LYS A 223 3.48 -9.90 0.65
CA LYS A 223 4.06 -11.19 0.24
C LYS A 223 5.59 -11.17 0.21
N TRP A 224 6.19 -10.54 1.22
CA TRP A 224 7.65 -10.42 1.33
C TRP A 224 8.34 -11.78 1.35
N GLY A 225 9.32 -11.97 0.47
CA GLY A 225 10.11 -13.19 0.39
C GLY A 225 9.37 -14.40 -0.20
N GLU A 226 8.12 -14.28 -0.66
CA GLU A 226 7.43 -15.37 -1.34
C GLU A 226 8.14 -15.73 -2.66
N LYS A 227 8.07 -17.00 -3.03
CA LYS A 227 8.71 -17.49 -4.26
C LYS A 227 7.99 -16.93 -5.49
N VAL A 228 8.69 -16.10 -6.25
CA VAL A 228 8.21 -15.55 -7.53
C VAL A 228 8.86 -16.31 -8.69
N GLN A 229 8.06 -16.73 -9.65
CA GLN A 229 8.52 -17.35 -10.88
C GLN A 229 8.03 -16.52 -12.05
N VAL A 230 8.97 -16.01 -12.84
CA VAL A 230 8.68 -15.25 -14.05
C VAL A 230 9.19 -16.04 -15.26
N THR A 231 8.41 -16.13 -16.30
CA THR A 231 8.77 -16.80 -17.56
C THR A 231 8.62 -15.83 -18.71
N LYS A 232 9.50 -15.97 -19.71
CA LYS A 232 9.39 -15.20 -20.95
C LYS A 232 8.05 -15.52 -21.63
N PRO A 233 7.24 -14.50 -21.96
CA PRO A 233 5.99 -14.72 -22.68
C PRO A 233 6.24 -15.10 -24.15
N PRO A 234 5.30 -15.78 -24.80
CA PRO A 234 5.39 -16.06 -26.22
C PRO A 234 5.15 -14.75 -27.01
N VAL A 235 6.20 -14.19 -27.57
CA VAL A 235 6.10 -13.03 -28.49
C VAL A 235 5.78 -13.52 -29.90
N SER A 236 4.84 -12.84 -30.56
CA SER A 236 4.41 -13.11 -31.95
C SER A 236 5.12 -12.19 -32.92
#